data_00fdf6b03724770e28ceb697d92cb99a
#
_entry.id   00fdf6b03724770e28ceb697d92cb99a
#
_cell.length_a   1.000
_cell.length_b   1.000
_cell.length_c   1.000
_cell.angle_alpha   90.00
_cell.angle_beta   90.00
_cell.angle_gamma   90.00
#
_symmetry.space_group_name_H-M   'P 1'
#
loop_
_entity.id
_entity.type
_entity.pdbx_description
1 polymer ?
#
loop_
_entity_poly.entity_id
_entity_poly.type
_entity_poly.pdbx_seq_one_letter_code
_entity_poly.pdbx_strand_id
1 'polypeptide(L)'
;EFMLNNWLRKNYSNLLKDNKEVYFPRLVYAFFLKERILTSLKKLSEKKIKIEFFSGELDVKIQTQRKPLTVFFCDLQGFTQLTERPEPEILTELLTQYLTEMSKIAIRWGGTIDKFIGDAILVFFGDPESRGNREDALACVSMALEMLEKLELLREAWRERGLARSLNARMGIHSGVCTVGNFGSEDRLDYTVIGNGVNLAARLESYSDANKILISEDTYLLVKEEIKCIKKQEISVKG
;
A
#
# COMPACT_ATOMS: atom_id res chain seq x y z
N GLU A 1 15.86 -6.93 12.31
CA GLU A 1 17.24 -6.47 12.57
C GLU A 1 18.01 -7.45 13.45
N PHE A 2 17.54 -7.80 14.64
CA PHE A 2 18.21 -8.76 15.56
C PHE A 2 18.49 -10.14 14.91
N MET A 3 17.53 -10.71 14.16
CA MET A 3 17.69 -12.01 13.51
C MET A 3 18.65 -11.96 12.31
N LEU A 4 18.66 -10.87 11.55
CA LEU A 4 19.59 -10.66 10.45
C LEU A 4 21.01 -10.53 10.97
N ASN A 5 21.21 -9.76 12.04
CA ASN A 5 22.52 -9.59 12.68
C ASN A 5 23.08 -10.92 13.24
N ASN A 6 22.25 -11.76 13.85
CA ASN A 6 22.67 -13.08 14.31
C ASN A 6 23.03 -14.03 13.15
N TRP A 7 22.27 -14.00 12.07
CA TRP A 7 22.57 -14.77 10.87
C TRP A 7 23.86 -14.33 10.20
N LEU A 8 24.10 -13.00 10.13
CA LEU A 8 25.33 -12.42 9.60
C LEU A 8 26.55 -12.79 10.43
N ARG A 9 26.47 -12.72 11.77
CA ARG A 9 27.56 -13.15 12.67
C ARG A 9 27.93 -14.61 12.44
N LYS A 10 26.93 -15.46 12.17
CA LYS A 10 27.15 -16.89 11.91
C LYS A 10 27.81 -17.15 10.56
N ASN A 11 27.42 -16.43 9.52
CA ASN A 11 27.79 -16.76 8.13
C ASN A 11 28.86 -15.81 7.56
N TYR A 12 29.02 -14.60 8.11
CA TYR A 12 29.87 -13.53 7.58
C TYR A 12 30.56 -12.73 8.70
N SER A 13 31.18 -13.43 9.64
CA SER A 13 31.83 -12.80 10.81
C SER A 13 32.89 -11.75 10.45
N ASN A 14 33.49 -11.84 9.26
CA ASN A 14 34.51 -10.91 8.78
C ASN A 14 33.95 -9.53 8.39
N LEU A 15 32.64 -9.44 8.07
CA LEU A 15 31.97 -8.20 7.68
C LEU A 15 31.52 -7.34 8.86
N LEU A 16 31.54 -7.89 10.09
CA LEU A 16 31.04 -7.22 11.30
C LEU A 16 32.17 -6.73 12.24
N LYS A 17 33.41 -6.74 11.79
CA LYS A 17 34.57 -6.40 12.66
C LYS A 17 34.69 -4.93 13.02
N ASP A 18 34.13 -4.02 12.29
CA ASP A 18 34.11 -2.59 12.60
C ASP A 18 32.68 -2.16 12.98
N ASN A 19 32.56 -1.51 14.11
CA ASN A 19 31.30 -0.95 14.67
C ASN A 19 30.69 0.20 13.82
N LYS A 20 30.87 0.17 12.50
CA LYS A 20 30.25 1.12 11.58
C LYS A 20 28.91 0.55 11.12
N GLU A 21 27.89 1.39 10.97
CA GLU A 21 26.64 1.04 10.29
C GLU A 21 26.97 0.43 8.92
N VAL A 22 26.85 -0.88 8.82
CA VAL A 22 27.16 -1.59 7.57
C VAL A 22 25.90 -1.62 6.73
N TYR A 23 25.93 -0.89 5.63
CA TYR A 23 24.88 -0.98 4.60
C TYR A 23 25.01 -2.34 3.90
N PHE A 24 24.10 -3.28 4.22
CA PHE A 24 24.12 -4.60 3.62
C PHE A 24 23.57 -4.57 2.19
N PRO A 25 24.31 -5.10 1.21
CA PRO A 25 23.79 -5.28 -0.14
C PRO A 25 22.49 -6.07 -0.14
N ARG A 26 21.53 -5.69 -0.97
CA ARG A 26 20.24 -6.40 -1.15
C ARG A 26 20.42 -7.91 -1.35
N LEU A 27 21.51 -8.31 -1.97
CA LEU A 27 21.88 -9.71 -2.19
C LEU A 27 22.01 -10.50 -0.88
N VAL A 28 22.64 -9.91 0.16
CA VAL A 28 22.81 -10.57 1.48
C VAL A 28 21.44 -10.74 2.16
N TYR A 29 20.57 -9.75 2.05
CA TYR A 29 19.20 -9.86 2.56
C TYR A 29 18.38 -10.91 1.80
N ALA A 30 18.55 -11.02 0.48
CA ALA A 30 17.91 -12.05 -0.34
C ALA A 30 18.36 -13.47 0.06
N PHE A 31 19.65 -13.68 0.33
CA PHE A 31 20.16 -14.95 0.86
C PHE A 31 19.60 -15.29 2.24
N PHE A 32 19.52 -14.31 3.14
CA PHE A 32 18.90 -14.47 4.46
C PHE A 32 17.42 -14.88 4.35
N LEU A 33 16.65 -14.24 3.48
CA LEU A 33 15.26 -14.59 3.23
C LEU A 33 15.13 -15.99 2.63
N LYS A 34 15.97 -16.34 1.66
CA LYS A 34 16.00 -17.67 1.03
C LYS A 34 16.23 -18.77 2.08
N GLU A 35 17.21 -18.62 2.97
CA GLU A 35 17.46 -19.60 4.05
C GLU A 35 16.29 -19.71 5.03
N ARG A 36 15.65 -18.60 5.37
CA ARG A 36 14.47 -18.61 6.25
C ARG A 36 13.28 -19.32 5.60
N ILE A 37 13.05 -19.08 4.32
CA ILE A 37 12.01 -19.75 3.54
C ILE A 37 12.31 -21.27 3.51
N LEU A 38 13.51 -21.68 3.16
CA LEU A 38 13.91 -23.08 3.11
C LEU A 38 13.77 -23.78 4.48
N THR A 39 14.13 -23.09 5.57
CA THR A 39 13.97 -23.61 6.93
C THR A 39 12.50 -23.79 7.31
N SER A 40 11.66 -22.84 6.96
CA SER A 40 10.21 -22.89 7.22
C SER A 40 9.56 -24.01 6.39
N LEU A 41 9.96 -24.17 5.14
CA LEU A 41 9.48 -25.20 4.25
C LEU A 41 9.90 -26.61 4.70
N LYS A 42 11.11 -26.76 5.24
CA LYS A 42 11.56 -28.03 5.84
C LYS A 42 10.66 -28.43 7.02
N LYS A 43 10.29 -27.48 7.89
CA LYS A 43 9.34 -27.71 8.98
C LYS A 43 7.94 -28.08 8.50
N LEU A 44 7.51 -27.55 7.36
CA LEU A 44 6.22 -27.88 6.74
C LEU A 44 6.26 -29.27 6.06
N SER A 45 7.37 -29.64 5.44
CA SER A 45 7.53 -30.99 4.84
C SER A 45 7.51 -32.09 5.89
N GLU A 46 8.02 -31.84 7.10
CA GLU A 46 7.93 -32.76 8.24
C GLU A 46 6.46 -33.05 8.63
N LYS A 47 5.53 -32.15 8.28
CA LYS A 47 4.06 -32.32 8.48
C LYS A 47 3.36 -33.01 7.30
N LYS A 48 4.09 -33.66 6.39
CA LYS A 48 3.57 -34.30 5.15
C LYS A 48 2.84 -33.35 4.18
N ILE A 49 3.18 -32.08 4.21
CA ILE A 49 2.66 -31.10 3.24
C ILE A 49 3.54 -31.17 1.99
N LYS A 50 2.95 -31.50 0.84
CA LYS A 50 3.64 -31.50 -0.45
C LYS A 50 3.89 -30.04 -0.88
N ILE A 51 5.16 -29.67 -1.04
CA ILE A 51 5.57 -28.34 -1.48
C ILE A 51 6.33 -28.51 -2.79
N GLU A 52 5.83 -27.89 -3.84
CA GLU A 52 6.48 -27.86 -5.14
C GLU A 52 7.26 -26.55 -5.29
N PHE A 53 8.55 -26.64 -5.63
CA PHE A 53 9.38 -25.49 -5.93
C PHE A 53 9.58 -25.39 -7.42
N PHE A 54 9.31 -24.21 -7.93
CA PHE A 54 9.79 -23.84 -9.26
C PHE A 54 11.07 -23.03 -9.09
N SER A 55 12.22 -23.60 -9.49
CA SER A 55 13.46 -22.86 -9.61
C SER A 55 13.55 -22.36 -11.06
N GLY A 56 13.47 -21.05 -11.25
CA GLY A 56 13.75 -20.38 -12.50
C GLY A 56 14.63 -19.17 -12.23
N GLU A 57 15.48 -18.78 -13.16
CA GLU A 57 16.03 -17.44 -13.15
C GLU A 57 14.85 -16.48 -13.31
N LEU A 58 14.63 -15.62 -12.31
CA LEU A 58 13.75 -14.46 -12.45
C LEU A 58 14.43 -13.49 -13.42
N ASP A 59 14.16 -13.68 -14.70
CA ASP A 59 14.50 -12.69 -15.72
C ASP A 59 13.55 -11.50 -15.49
N VAL A 60 13.99 -10.58 -14.64
CA VAL A 60 13.21 -9.36 -14.29
C VAL A 60 13.28 -8.41 -15.47
N LYS A 61 12.50 -8.72 -16.51
CA LYS A 61 12.32 -7.81 -17.65
C LYS A 61 11.39 -6.68 -17.25
N ILE A 62 11.67 -5.49 -17.77
CA ILE A 62 10.71 -4.38 -17.75
C ILE A 62 9.49 -4.84 -18.57
N GLN A 63 8.47 -5.29 -17.87
CA GLN A 63 7.19 -5.67 -18.47
C GLN A 63 6.13 -4.72 -17.95
N THR A 64 5.52 -4.01 -18.88
CA THR A 64 4.41 -3.11 -18.60
C THR A 64 3.18 -3.50 -19.40
N GLN A 65 2.02 -3.37 -18.81
CA GLN A 65 0.75 -3.69 -19.44
C GLN A 65 -0.25 -2.54 -19.27
N ARG A 66 -0.95 -2.18 -20.35
CA ARG A 66 -2.09 -1.26 -20.28
C ARG A 66 -3.36 -2.07 -20.03
N LYS A 67 -4.05 -1.75 -18.96
CA LYS A 67 -5.32 -2.42 -18.62
C LYS A 67 -6.22 -1.51 -17.78
N PRO A 68 -7.53 -1.78 -17.75
CA PRO A 68 -8.43 -1.09 -16.85
C PRO A 68 -8.07 -1.43 -15.40
N LEU A 69 -7.92 -0.39 -14.58
CA LEU A 69 -7.65 -0.51 -13.15
C LEU A 69 -8.55 0.47 -12.38
N THR A 70 -8.83 0.15 -11.14
CA THR A 70 -9.42 1.12 -10.20
C THR A 70 -8.33 1.56 -9.23
N VAL A 71 -8.04 2.85 -9.22
CA VAL A 71 -6.97 3.47 -8.44
C VAL A 71 -7.58 4.25 -7.29
N PHE A 72 -7.00 4.05 -6.12
CA PHE A 72 -7.38 4.68 -4.85
C PHE A 72 -6.22 5.45 -4.26
N PHE A 73 -6.48 6.70 -3.88
CA PHE A 73 -5.61 7.52 -3.05
C PHE A 73 -6.29 7.84 -1.73
N CYS A 74 -5.54 7.79 -0.65
CA CYS A 74 -5.95 8.27 0.67
C CYS A 74 -4.82 9.05 1.30
N ASP A 75 -5.12 10.21 1.89
CA ASP A 75 -4.21 11.09 2.60
C ASP A 75 -4.80 11.54 3.93
N LEU A 76 -3.96 11.77 4.95
CA LEU A 76 -4.40 12.27 6.25
C LEU A 76 -4.31 13.79 6.32
N GLN A 77 -5.46 14.45 6.33
CA GLN A 77 -5.52 15.89 6.47
C GLN A 77 -4.96 16.35 7.81
N GLY A 78 -4.00 17.26 7.77
CA GLY A 78 -3.40 17.87 8.95
C GLY A 78 -2.25 17.05 9.59
N PHE A 79 -1.84 15.93 8.98
CA PHE A 79 -0.73 15.13 9.48
C PHE A 79 0.59 15.92 9.48
N THR A 80 0.89 16.66 8.43
CA THR A 80 2.09 17.52 8.34
C THR A 80 2.14 18.56 9.47
N GLN A 81 0.99 19.10 9.90
CA GLN A 81 0.92 20.06 11.01
C GLN A 81 1.11 19.38 12.38
N LEU A 82 0.88 18.08 12.47
CA LEU A 82 1.17 17.29 13.67
C LEU A 82 2.68 17.07 13.84
N THR A 83 3.46 17.05 12.75
CA THR A 83 4.91 16.86 12.83
C THR A 83 5.65 18.01 13.52
N GLU A 84 4.99 19.16 13.71
CA GLU A 84 5.59 20.34 14.33
C GLU A 84 5.56 20.34 15.88
N ARG A 85 4.82 19.45 16.54
CA ARG A 85 4.53 19.54 17.99
C ARG A 85 4.63 18.29 18.86
N PRO A 86 4.33 17.05 18.47
CA PRO A 86 4.49 15.89 19.34
C PRO A 86 5.92 15.35 19.29
N GLU A 87 6.26 14.56 20.30
CA GLU A 87 7.47 13.76 20.29
C GLU A 87 7.48 12.86 19.04
N PRO A 88 8.59 12.81 18.29
CA PRO A 88 8.69 12.05 17.04
C PRO A 88 8.28 10.59 17.17
N GLU A 89 8.47 10.01 18.36
CA GLU A 89 8.10 8.63 18.69
C GLU A 89 6.59 8.41 18.65
N ILE A 90 5.80 9.32 19.19
CA ILE A 90 4.33 9.25 19.21
C ILE A 90 3.81 9.36 17.78
N LEU A 91 4.35 10.29 17.00
CA LEU A 91 3.95 10.44 15.59
C LEU A 91 4.22 9.18 14.78
N THR A 92 5.40 8.59 14.97
CA THR A 92 5.80 7.34 14.30
C THR A 92 4.89 6.17 14.69
N GLU A 93 4.52 6.07 15.97
CA GLU A 93 3.59 5.04 16.45
C GLU A 93 2.21 5.19 15.80
N LEU A 94 1.65 6.42 15.78
CA LEU A 94 0.35 6.70 15.17
C LEU A 94 0.33 6.37 13.68
N LEU A 95 1.35 6.83 12.94
CA LEU A 95 1.45 6.56 11.52
C LEU A 95 1.59 5.06 11.25
N THR A 96 2.43 4.37 12.02
CA THR A 96 2.61 2.93 11.87
C THR A 96 1.31 2.17 12.15
N GLN A 97 0.57 2.55 13.18
CA GLN A 97 -0.72 1.94 13.50
C GLN A 97 -1.73 2.19 12.37
N TYR A 98 -1.83 3.43 11.89
CA TYR A 98 -2.70 3.80 10.78
C TYR A 98 -2.37 3.00 9.52
N LEU A 99 -1.13 3.06 9.04
CA LEU A 99 -0.70 2.37 7.82
C LEU A 99 -0.89 0.85 7.93
N THR A 100 -0.65 0.28 9.12
CA THR A 100 -0.84 -1.15 9.37
C THR A 100 -2.31 -1.55 9.23
N GLU A 101 -3.23 -0.81 9.85
CA GLU A 101 -4.65 -1.15 9.79
C GLU A 101 -5.23 -0.93 8.39
N MET A 102 -4.86 0.18 7.70
CA MET A 102 -5.28 0.43 6.32
C MET A 102 -4.75 -0.64 5.35
N SER A 103 -3.50 -1.06 5.52
CA SER A 103 -2.90 -2.13 4.71
C SER A 103 -3.62 -3.47 4.88
N LYS A 104 -4.00 -3.84 6.12
CA LYS A 104 -4.77 -5.06 6.39
C LYS A 104 -6.12 -5.04 5.66
N ILE A 105 -6.79 -3.88 5.66
CA ILE A 105 -8.06 -3.70 4.95
C ILE A 105 -7.84 -3.82 3.45
N ALA A 106 -6.86 -3.11 2.88
CA ALA A 106 -6.56 -3.15 1.45
C ALA A 106 -6.30 -4.58 0.95
N ILE A 107 -5.43 -5.32 1.64
CA ILE A 107 -5.08 -6.70 1.29
C ILE A 107 -6.31 -7.62 1.38
N ARG A 108 -7.14 -7.47 2.42
CA ARG A 108 -8.36 -8.29 2.60
C ARG A 108 -9.37 -8.09 1.47
N TRP A 109 -9.49 -6.88 0.93
CA TRP A 109 -10.35 -6.59 -0.21
C TRP A 109 -9.74 -7.00 -1.56
N GLY A 110 -8.46 -7.40 -1.58
CA GLY A 110 -7.74 -7.80 -2.79
C GLY A 110 -7.10 -6.63 -3.51
N GLY A 111 -6.90 -5.51 -2.83
CA GLY A 111 -6.16 -4.37 -3.35
C GLY A 111 -4.65 -4.59 -3.33
N THR A 112 -3.98 -4.14 -4.36
CA THR A 112 -2.52 -4.10 -4.44
C THR A 112 -2.03 -2.77 -3.91
N ILE A 113 -1.28 -2.80 -2.79
CA ILE A 113 -0.66 -1.59 -2.23
C ILE A 113 0.56 -1.26 -3.09
N ASP A 114 0.51 -0.12 -3.78
CA ASP A 114 1.62 0.35 -4.58
C ASP A 114 2.74 0.93 -3.70
N LYS A 115 2.42 1.97 -2.97
CA LYS A 115 3.38 2.63 -2.06
C LYS A 115 2.70 3.50 -1.02
N PHE A 116 3.49 3.84 -0.02
CA PHE A 116 3.20 4.94 0.91
C PHE A 116 3.97 6.18 0.49
N ILE A 117 3.33 7.34 0.53
CA ILE A 117 3.93 8.65 0.22
C ILE A 117 3.71 9.53 1.46
N GLY A 118 4.64 9.44 2.43
CA GLY A 118 4.40 10.00 3.75
C GLY A 118 3.26 9.28 4.48
N ASP A 119 2.19 9.97 4.75
CA ASP A 119 0.94 9.46 5.32
C ASP A 119 -0.10 9.03 4.26
N ALA A 120 0.17 9.32 2.99
CA ALA A 120 -0.70 8.92 1.90
C ALA A 120 -0.47 7.44 1.49
N ILE A 121 -1.55 6.80 1.07
CA ILE A 121 -1.57 5.41 0.60
C ILE A 121 -2.11 5.37 -0.82
N LEU A 122 -1.35 4.75 -1.72
CA LEU A 122 -1.77 4.42 -3.08
C LEU A 122 -2.07 2.93 -3.17
N VAL A 123 -3.29 2.60 -3.59
CA VAL A 123 -3.75 1.23 -3.82
C VAL A 123 -4.39 1.15 -5.19
N PHE A 124 -4.27 0.02 -5.86
CA PHE A 124 -5.02 -0.25 -7.08
C PHE A 124 -5.63 -1.65 -7.09
N PHE A 125 -6.68 -1.82 -7.90
CA PHE A 125 -7.40 -3.07 -8.12
C PHE A 125 -7.38 -3.42 -9.60
N GLY A 126 -7.39 -4.71 -9.91
CA GLY A 126 -7.38 -5.21 -11.28
C GLY A 126 -6.03 -5.76 -11.73
N ASP A 127 -5.01 -5.73 -10.85
CA ASP A 127 -3.69 -6.33 -11.08
C ASP A 127 -3.02 -6.68 -9.74
N PRO A 128 -2.28 -7.78 -9.58
CA PRO A 128 -2.05 -8.84 -10.58
C PRO A 128 -3.31 -9.69 -10.90
N GLU A 129 -4.27 -9.73 -10.00
CA GLU A 129 -5.54 -10.43 -10.16
C GLU A 129 -6.68 -9.44 -10.38
N SER A 130 -7.61 -9.79 -11.29
CA SER A 130 -8.82 -9.01 -11.54
C SER A 130 -10.04 -9.92 -11.42
N ARG A 131 -11.06 -9.42 -10.76
CA ARG A 131 -12.41 -10.05 -10.70
C ARG A 131 -13.34 -9.52 -11.80
N GLY A 132 -12.85 -8.57 -12.59
CA GLY A 132 -13.62 -7.78 -13.55
C GLY A 132 -13.72 -6.32 -13.12
N ASN A 133 -13.81 -5.40 -14.09
CA ASN A 133 -13.73 -3.95 -13.83
C ASN A 133 -14.77 -3.48 -12.80
N ARG A 134 -15.97 -4.05 -12.84
CA ARG A 134 -17.07 -3.69 -11.94
C ARG A 134 -16.80 -4.19 -10.51
N GLU A 135 -16.42 -5.43 -10.37
CA GLU A 135 -16.14 -6.08 -9.10
C GLU A 135 -14.91 -5.48 -8.43
N ASP A 136 -13.91 -5.12 -9.22
CA ASP A 136 -12.70 -4.43 -8.74
C ASP A 136 -13.03 -3.01 -8.24
N ALA A 137 -13.91 -2.28 -8.95
CA ALA A 137 -14.38 -0.96 -8.52
C ALA A 137 -15.24 -1.05 -7.24
N LEU A 138 -16.15 -2.02 -7.15
CA LEU A 138 -16.96 -2.27 -5.96
C LEU A 138 -16.09 -2.63 -4.76
N ALA A 139 -15.10 -3.51 -4.94
CA ALA A 139 -14.15 -3.87 -3.88
C ALA A 139 -13.36 -2.66 -3.41
N CYS A 140 -12.91 -1.80 -4.33
CA CYS A 140 -12.17 -0.58 -4.01
C CYS A 140 -13.01 0.41 -3.19
N VAL A 141 -14.27 0.67 -3.60
CA VAL A 141 -15.15 1.60 -2.86
C VAL A 141 -15.53 1.02 -1.50
N SER A 142 -15.81 -0.28 -1.42
CA SER A 142 -16.12 -0.96 -0.16
C SER A 142 -14.93 -0.94 0.81
N MET A 143 -13.71 -1.18 0.29
CA MET A 143 -12.46 -1.00 1.04
C MET A 143 -12.36 0.41 1.63
N ALA A 144 -12.62 1.44 0.82
CA ALA A 144 -12.54 2.83 1.25
C ALA A 144 -13.55 3.17 2.35
N LEU A 145 -14.77 2.63 2.27
CA LEU A 145 -15.80 2.77 3.31
C LEU A 145 -15.33 2.13 4.63
N GLU A 146 -14.82 0.90 4.58
CA GLU A 146 -14.30 0.22 5.75
C GLU A 146 -13.07 0.92 6.35
N MET A 147 -12.22 1.52 5.51
CA MET A 147 -11.10 2.34 5.98
C MET A 147 -11.57 3.58 6.77
N LEU A 148 -12.66 4.24 6.34
CA LEU A 148 -13.23 5.36 7.09
C LEU A 148 -13.79 4.91 8.46
N GLU A 149 -14.51 3.79 8.50
CA GLU A 149 -15.02 3.24 9.77
C GLU A 149 -13.87 2.88 10.72
N LYS A 150 -12.84 2.25 10.19
CA LYS A 150 -11.65 1.90 10.98
C LYS A 150 -10.90 3.12 11.50
N LEU A 151 -10.80 4.18 10.69
CA LEU A 151 -10.16 5.44 11.10
C LEU A 151 -10.93 6.10 12.26
N GLU A 152 -12.25 6.01 12.28
CA GLU A 152 -13.05 6.52 13.40
C GLU A 152 -12.70 5.81 14.70
N LEU A 153 -12.63 4.47 14.68
CA LEU A 153 -12.22 3.67 15.83
C LEU A 153 -10.79 4.00 16.30
N LEU A 154 -9.87 4.23 15.36
CA LEU A 154 -8.51 4.64 15.71
C LEU A 154 -8.49 6.02 16.36
N ARG A 155 -9.30 6.97 15.87
CA ARG A 155 -9.43 8.32 16.46
C ARG A 155 -9.95 8.28 17.88
N GLU A 156 -10.93 7.44 18.19
CA GLU A 156 -11.44 7.25 19.55
C GLU A 156 -10.34 6.74 20.48
N ALA A 157 -9.63 5.67 20.07
CA ALA A 157 -8.53 5.12 20.84
C ALA A 157 -7.37 6.12 21.05
N TRP A 158 -7.09 6.96 20.06
CA TRP A 158 -6.07 8.01 20.18
C TRP A 158 -6.50 9.13 21.13
N ARG A 159 -7.80 9.54 21.14
CA ARG A 159 -8.33 10.52 22.10
C ARG A 159 -8.22 10.00 23.55
N GLU A 160 -8.55 8.74 23.80
CA GLU A 160 -8.41 8.13 25.12
C GLU A 160 -6.96 8.13 25.62
N ARG A 161 -5.99 8.11 24.70
CA ARG A 161 -4.55 8.24 24.99
C ARG A 161 -4.08 9.70 25.11
N GLY A 162 -4.98 10.67 25.09
CA GLY A 162 -4.67 12.11 25.24
C GLY A 162 -4.17 12.78 23.97
N LEU A 163 -4.29 12.14 22.83
CA LEU A 163 -3.89 12.69 21.53
C LEU A 163 -5.04 13.56 20.98
N ALA A 164 -4.97 14.86 21.25
CA ALA A 164 -6.09 15.80 21.14
C ALA A 164 -6.51 16.18 19.69
N ARG A 165 -5.81 15.75 18.65
CA ARG A 165 -6.16 16.09 17.25
C ARG A 165 -6.74 14.91 16.51
N SER A 166 -7.94 15.09 15.98
CA SER A 166 -8.53 14.11 15.08
C SER A 166 -7.88 14.23 13.69
N LEU A 167 -7.20 13.19 13.25
CA LEU A 167 -6.75 13.03 11.88
C LEU A 167 -7.94 12.68 11.00
N ASN A 168 -8.16 13.40 9.93
CA ASN A 168 -9.21 13.15 8.96
C ASN A 168 -8.59 12.58 7.67
N ALA A 169 -9.26 11.61 7.06
CA ALA A 169 -8.84 11.13 5.77
C ALA A 169 -9.58 11.84 4.63
N ARG A 170 -8.87 12.06 3.52
CA ARG A 170 -9.46 12.40 2.22
C ARG A 170 -9.20 11.23 1.30
N MET A 171 -10.19 10.86 0.51
CA MET A 171 -10.07 9.71 -0.38
C MET A 171 -10.55 10.04 -1.78
N GLY A 172 -9.78 9.60 -2.78
CA GLY A 172 -10.09 9.75 -4.20
C GLY A 172 -10.02 8.43 -4.93
N ILE A 173 -11.02 8.12 -5.77
CA ILE A 173 -11.07 6.88 -6.55
C ILE A 173 -11.39 7.18 -8.01
N HIS A 174 -10.58 6.60 -8.91
CA HIS A 174 -10.84 6.63 -10.34
C HIS A 174 -10.66 5.25 -10.97
N SER A 175 -11.58 4.90 -11.87
CA SER A 175 -11.50 3.69 -12.68
C SER A 175 -11.21 4.06 -14.13
N GLY A 176 -10.15 3.51 -14.70
CA GLY A 176 -9.75 3.83 -16.07
C GLY A 176 -8.53 3.04 -16.53
N VAL A 177 -8.11 3.26 -17.76
CA VAL A 177 -6.95 2.58 -18.34
C VAL A 177 -5.67 3.20 -17.78
N CYS A 178 -4.88 2.38 -17.09
CA CYS A 178 -3.56 2.73 -16.60
C CYS A 178 -2.51 1.76 -17.16
N THR A 179 -1.25 2.10 -16.99
CA THR A 179 -0.13 1.20 -17.29
C THR A 179 0.43 0.69 -15.97
N VAL A 180 0.46 -0.62 -15.78
CA VAL A 180 1.00 -1.29 -14.59
C VAL A 180 2.15 -2.20 -14.98
N GLY A 181 3.12 -2.35 -14.11
CA GLY A 181 4.27 -3.22 -14.33
C GLY A 181 5.52 -2.74 -13.60
N ASN A 182 6.65 -3.23 -14.06
CA ASN A 182 7.95 -2.87 -13.50
C ASN A 182 8.48 -1.60 -14.16
N PHE A 183 8.71 -0.57 -13.36
CA PHE A 183 9.27 0.71 -13.79
C PHE A 183 10.51 1.03 -12.97
N GLY A 184 11.51 1.64 -13.60
CA GLY A 184 12.71 2.09 -12.93
C GLY A 184 13.95 2.05 -13.81
N SER A 185 15.10 1.95 -13.17
CA SER A 185 16.41 1.77 -13.81
C SER A 185 16.81 0.30 -13.79
N GLU A 186 17.94 -0.02 -14.45
CA GLU A 186 18.53 -1.37 -14.42
C GLU A 186 18.84 -1.84 -12.98
N ASP A 187 19.19 -0.90 -12.09
CA ASP A 187 19.55 -1.20 -10.71
C ASP A 187 18.36 -1.21 -9.74
N ARG A 188 17.24 -0.58 -10.13
CA ARG A 188 16.06 -0.45 -9.28
C ARG A 188 14.79 -0.47 -10.08
N LEU A 189 14.00 -1.53 -9.88
CA LEU A 189 12.67 -1.68 -10.44
C LEU A 189 11.63 -1.70 -9.32
N ASP A 190 10.60 -0.88 -9.48
CA ASP A 190 9.42 -0.88 -8.63
C ASP A 190 8.22 -1.35 -9.46
N TYR A 191 7.45 -2.30 -8.92
CA TYR A 191 6.16 -2.65 -9.52
C TYR A 191 5.15 -1.60 -9.13
N THR A 192 4.64 -0.87 -10.11
CA THR A 192 3.80 0.30 -9.85
C THR A 192 2.82 0.57 -10.99
N VAL A 193 1.86 1.45 -10.74
CA VAL A 193 0.90 1.93 -11.72
C VAL A 193 1.22 3.38 -12.12
N ILE A 194 1.16 3.67 -13.42
CA ILE A 194 1.32 5.01 -13.96
C ILE A 194 0.21 5.34 -14.98
N GLY A 195 -0.02 6.62 -15.18
CA GLY A 195 -0.95 7.11 -16.19
C GLY A 195 -1.84 8.24 -15.69
N ASN A 196 -2.65 8.76 -16.58
CA ASN A 196 -3.55 9.88 -16.26
C ASN A 196 -4.58 9.50 -15.19
N GLY A 197 -5.04 8.22 -15.17
CA GLY A 197 -5.97 7.73 -14.17
C GLY A 197 -5.42 7.81 -12.74
N VAL A 198 -4.12 7.59 -12.55
CA VAL A 198 -3.46 7.74 -11.25
C VAL A 198 -3.48 9.21 -10.79
N ASN A 199 -3.15 10.13 -11.70
CA ASN A 199 -3.19 11.56 -11.44
C ASN A 199 -4.61 12.04 -11.12
N LEU A 200 -5.62 11.48 -11.80
CA LEU A 200 -7.01 11.82 -11.56
C LEU A 200 -7.47 11.34 -10.18
N ALA A 201 -7.13 10.13 -9.78
CA ALA A 201 -7.42 9.62 -8.43
C ALA A 201 -6.78 10.49 -7.33
N ALA A 202 -5.51 10.91 -7.50
CA ALA A 202 -4.83 11.81 -6.57
C ALA A 202 -5.50 13.19 -6.50
N ARG A 203 -5.97 13.73 -7.63
CA ARG A 203 -6.71 15.01 -7.63
C ARG A 203 -8.06 14.88 -6.96
N LEU A 204 -8.80 13.79 -7.21
CA LEU A 204 -10.05 13.53 -6.51
C LEU A 204 -9.84 13.46 -5.00
N GLU A 205 -8.76 12.83 -4.54
CA GLU A 205 -8.38 12.87 -3.12
C GLU A 205 -8.24 14.30 -2.62
N SER A 206 -7.45 15.14 -3.31
CA SER A 206 -7.17 16.53 -2.92
C SER A 206 -8.44 17.40 -2.90
N TYR A 207 -9.43 17.10 -3.73
CA TYR A 207 -10.73 17.80 -3.76
C TYR A 207 -11.78 17.18 -2.84
N SER A 208 -11.48 16.04 -2.22
CA SER A 208 -12.40 15.40 -1.29
C SER A 208 -12.51 16.18 0.01
N ASP A 209 -13.72 16.23 0.56
CA ASP A 209 -13.92 16.75 1.91
C ASP A 209 -13.33 15.80 2.94
N ALA A 210 -13.06 16.32 4.13
CA ALA A 210 -12.61 15.51 5.27
C ALA A 210 -13.56 14.35 5.56
N ASN A 211 -13.01 13.15 5.69
CA ASN A 211 -13.75 11.89 5.94
C ASN A 211 -14.81 11.58 4.87
N LYS A 212 -14.50 11.94 3.63
CA LYS A 212 -15.33 11.60 2.46
C LYS A 212 -14.52 10.87 1.41
N ILE A 213 -15.24 10.17 0.55
CA ILE A 213 -14.71 9.48 -0.61
C ILE A 213 -15.25 10.21 -1.84
N LEU A 214 -14.37 10.74 -2.67
CA LEU A 214 -14.73 11.34 -3.94
C LEU A 214 -14.37 10.38 -5.07
N ILE A 215 -15.34 10.01 -5.88
CA ILE A 215 -15.15 9.09 -7.00
C ILE A 215 -15.39 9.80 -8.33
N SER A 216 -14.72 9.35 -9.38
CA SER A 216 -14.98 9.80 -10.75
C SER A 216 -16.32 9.29 -11.27
N GLU A 217 -16.83 9.90 -12.34
CA GLU A 217 -18.02 9.40 -13.05
C GLU A 217 -17.81 7.98 -13.59
N ASP A 218 -16.62 7.68 -14.13
CA ASP A 218 -16.29 6.33 -14.60
C ASP A 218 -16.42 5.29 -13.47
N THR A 219 -15.93 5.60 -12.28
CA THR A 219 -16.10 4.72 -11.11
C THR A 219 -17.57 4.64 -10.70
N TYR A 220 -18.28 5.78 -10.66
CA TYR A 220 -19.70 5.81 -10.33
C TYR A 220 -20.54 4.89 -11.24
N LEU A 221 -20.30 4.92 -12.56
CA LEU A 221 -21.01 4.07 -13.51
C LEU A 221 -20.84 2.57 -13.23
N LEU A 222 -19.69 2.18 -12.65
CA LEU A 222 -19.41 0.79 -12.29
C LEU A 222 -20.09 0.36 -10.97
N VAL A 223 -20.33 1.30 -10.03
CA VAL A 223 -20.78 0.96 -8.66
C VAL A 223 -22.21 1.41 -8.33
N LYS A 224 -22.86 2.18 -9.19
CA LYS A 224 -24.14 2.87 -8.92
C LYS A 224 -25.31 1.97 -8.53
N GLU A 225 -25.27 0.69 -8.90
CA GLU A 225 -26.34 -0.26 -8.58
C GLU A 225 -26.28 -0.73 -7.13
N GLU A 226 -25.07 -0.75 -6.51
CA GLU A 226 -24.86 -1.23 -5.16
C GLU A 226 -24.51 -0.10 -4.16
N ILE A 227 -23.86 0.95 -4.64
CA ILE A 227 -23.35 2.05 -3.80
C ILE A 227 -24.14 3.32 -4.06
N LYS A 228 -24.82 3.81 -3.02
CA LYS A 228 -25.53 5.09 -3.10
C LYS A 228 -24.53 6.25 -3.08
N CYS A 229 -24.45 6.99 -4.16
CA CYS A 229 -23.59 8.14 -4.32
C CYS A 229 -24.38 9.45 -4.41
N ILE A 230 -23.76 10.54 -3.98
CA ILE A 230 -24.32 11.91 -4.10
C ILE A 230 -23.53 12.62 -5.18
N LYS A 231 -24.22 13.10 -6.22
CA LYS A 231 -23.57 13.88 -7.29
C LYS A 231 -23.07 15.22 -6.72
N LYS A 232 -21.78 15.50 -6.91
CA LYS A 232 -21.19 16.83 -6.67
C LYS A 232 -21.17 17.66 -7.95
N GLN A 233 -20.87 18.94 -7.81
CA GLN A 233 -20.64 19.85 -8.93
C GLN A 233 -19.44 19.39 -9.76
N GLU A 234 -19.47 19.71 -11.05
CA GLU A 234 -18.34 19.43 -11.95
C GLU A 234 -17.07 20.10 -11.44
N ILE A 235 -16.02 19.33 -11.31
CA ILE A 235 -14.70 19.81 -10.90
C ILE A 235 -13.85 19.85 -12.18
N SER A 236 -13.42 21.05 -12.58
CA SER A 236 -12.45 21.18 -13.67
C SER A 236 -11.08 20.76 -13.17
N VAL A 237 -10.64 19.59 -13.57
CA VAL A 237 -9.31 19.05 -13.25
C VAL A 237 -8.42 19.27 -14.47
N LYS A 238 -7.40 20.15 -14.35
CA LYS A 238 -6.42 20.36 -15.44
C LYS A 238 -5.66 19.05 -15.72
N GLY A 239 -5.60 18.64 -16.98
CA GLY A 239 -4.78 17.54 -17.51
C GLY A 239 -5.54 16.56 -18.34
#